data_ee504432c6903caafd1ef5cd0cf113fe
#
_entry.id   ee504432c6903caafd1ef5cd0cf113fe
#
_cell.length_a   1.000
_cell.length_b   1.000
_cell.length_c   1.000
_cell.angle_alpha   90.00
_cell.angle_beta   90.00
_cell.angle_gamma   90.00
#
_symmetry.space_group_name_H-M   'P 1'
#
loop_
_entity.id
_entity.type
_entity.pdbx_description
1 polymer ?
#
loop_
_entity_poly.entity_id
_entity_poly.type
_entity_poly.pdbx_seq_one_letter_code
_entity_poly.pdbx_strand_id
1 'polypeptide(L)'
;GINIGKNKTTPNENAVNDYVKCYDELYHLADFFIVNVSSPNTPNLRELQNKEELKKIISALLDIRKTKDNWKPMYLKIAPDLTFGMLDEIVELQQEIAFEGIVATNTSIDRTLLTKSSKKLVLEIGDGGISGAPVLAVSNSFVKHIRSKSDMTIIGVGGIEDAASGQSKLDAGADLIEIYTGFIYTGPGLVKELGNL
;
A
#
# COMPACT_ATOMS: atom_id res chain seq x y z
N GLY A 1 3.43 13.29 -1.46
CA GLY A 1 3.86 12.10 -0.69
C GLY A 1 5.10 11.44 -1.25
N ILE A 2 5.94 10.91 -0.38
CA ILE A 2 7.12 10.14 -0.79
C ILE A 2 6.94 8.69 -0.40
N ASN A 3 7.06 7.78 -1.39
CA ASN A 3 7.01 6.34 -1.21
C ASN A 3 8.45 5.82 -1.01
N ILE A 4 8.74 5.26 0.15
CA ILE A 4 10.04 4.72 0.52
C ILE A 4 10.02 3.20 0.63
N GLY A 5 11.11 2.56 0.28
CA GLY A 5 11.23 1.11 0.28
C GLY A 5 12.67 0.62 0.35
N LYS A 6 12.82 -0.68 0.56
CA LYS A 6 14.12 -1.37 0.55
C LYS A 6 14.69 -1.40 -0.86
N ASN A 7 16.00 -1.19 -1.01
CA ASN A 7 16.69 -1.40 -2.26
C ASN A 7 16.64 -2.90 -2.66
N LYS A 8 16.60 -3.15 -3.96
CA LYS A 8 16.50 -4.51 -4.50
C LYS A 8 17.67 -5.42 -4.10
N THR A 9 18.86 -4.85 -3.92
CA THR A 9 20.08 -5.59 -3.55
C THR A 9 20.33 -5.68 -2.05
N THR A 10 19.58 -4.95 -1.22
CA THR A 10 19.71 -4.98 0.24
C THR A 10 19.03 -6.22 0.82
N PRO A 11 19.73 -7.06 1.62
CA PRO A 11 19.13 -8.18 2.33
C PRO A 11 18.06 -7.70 3.34
N ASN A 12 17.08 -8.56 3.68
CA ASN A 12 15.99 -8.17 4.58
C ASN A 12 16.45 -7.80 5.99
N GLU A 13 17.49 -8.45 6.51
CA GLU A 13 18.09 -8.13 7.82
C GLU A 13 18.64 -6.70 7.90
N ASN A 14 18.95 -6.08 6.75
CA ASN A 14 19.45 -4.71 6.64
C ASN A 14 18.39 -3.72 6.11
N ALA A 15 17.16 -4.18 5.90
CA ALA A 15 16.09 -3.39 5.30
C ALA A 15 15.83 -2.08 6.04
N VAL A 16 15.85 -2.09 7.37
CA VAL A 16 15.60 -0.92 8.22
C VAL A 16 16.51 0.24 7.84
N ASN A 17 17.78 -0.03 7.49
CA ASN A 17 18.75 1.02 7.13
C ASN A 17 18.33 1.79 5.88
N ASP A 18 17.76 1.11 4.87
CA ASP A 18 17.30 1.76 3.65
C ASP A 18 16.10 2.67 3.91
N TYR A 19 15.13 2.19 4.70
CA TYR A 19 13.96 3.00 5.09
C TYR A 19 14.38 4.22 5.89
N VAL A 20 15.22 4.03 6.91
CA VAL A 20 15.77 5.10 7.76
C VAL A 20 16.48 6.15 6.92
N LYS A 21 17.39 5.72 6.05
CA LYS A 21 18.15 6.64 5.19
C LYS A 21 17.23 7.45 4.28
N CYS A 22 16.31 6.79 3.58
CA CYS A 22 15.35 7.49 2.71
C CYS A 22 14.47 8.47 3.49
N TYR A 23 13.96 8.03 4.65
CA TYR A 23 13.08 8.84 5.49
C TYR A 23 13.80 10.10 6.02
N ASP A 24 15.00 9.94 6.53
CA ASP A 24 15.77 11.05 7.10
C ASP A 24 16.21 12.07 6.04
N GLU A 25 16.80 11.60 4.94
CA GLU A 25 17.28 12.46 3.85
C GLU A 25 16.14 13.20 3.12
N LEU A 26 14.98 12.57 2.95
CA LEU A 26 13.86 13.14 2.20
C LEU A 26 12.81 13.82 3.07
N TYR A 27 13.01 13.84 4.41
CA TYR A 27 12.00 14.33 5.34
C TYR A 27 11.54 15.75 5.02
N HIS A 28 12.45 16.65 4.69
CA HIS A 28 12.16 18.06 4.41
C HIS A 28 11.41 18.30 3.10
N LEU A 29 11.36 17.30 2.20
CA LEU A 29 10.71 17.38 0.88
C LEU A 29 9.29 16.81 0.87
N ALA A 30 8.91 16.05 1.88
CA ALA A 30 7.62 15.35 1.93
C ALA A 30 6.58 16.11 2.76
N ASP A 31 5.30 15.96 2.40
CA ASP A 31 4.18 16.28 3.30
C ASP A 31 3.75 15.04 4.09
N PHE A 32 3.91 13.85 3.51
CA PHE A 32 3.68 12.56 4.16
C PHE A 32 4.56 11.46 3.53
N PHE A 33 4.69 10.33 4.21
CA PHE A 33 5.45 9.18 3.74
C PHE A 33 4.57 7.93 3.59
N ILE A 34 4.89 7.12 2.57
CA ILE A 34 4.34 5.77 2.40
C ILE A 34 5.49 4.77 2.58
N VAL A 35 5.40 3.93 3.61
CA VAL A 35 6.33 2.83 3.87
C VAL A 35 5.90 1.63 3.05
N ASN A 36 6.61 1.35 1.96
CA ASN A 36 6.25 0.31 1.02
C ASN A 36 6.99 -1.00 1.30
N VAL A 37 6.30 -1.97 1.87
CA VAL A 37 6.79 -3.32 2.15
C VAL A 37 6.11 -4.38 1.26
N SER A 38 5.41 -3.96 0.20
CA SER A 38 4.42 -4.80 -0.48
C SER A 38 4.68 -5.03 -1.97
N SER A 39 5.76 -4.45 -2.55
CA SER A 39 6.07 -4.64 -3.96
C SER A 39 6.44 -6.11 -4.26
N PRO A 40 5.82 -6.73 -5.29
CA PRO A 40 6.21 -8.08 -5.72
C PRO A 40 7.52 -8.08 -6.53
N ASN A 41 8.01 -6.91 -6.94
CA ASN A 41 9.15 -6.78 -7.85
C ASN A 41 10.50 -6.70 -7.12
N THR A 42 10.48 -6.63 -5.79
CA THR A 42 11.67 -6.65 -4.95
C THR A 42 11.74 -8.00 -4.23
N PRO A 43 12.82 -8.78 -4.41
CA PRO A 43 12.93 -10.09 -3.78
C PRO A 43 12.73 -10.03 -2.27
N ASN A 44 11.90 -10.94 -1.76
CA ASN A 44 11.60 -11.14 -0.34
C ASN A 44 11.02 -9.91 0.41
N LEU A 45 10.74 -8.80 -0.29
CA LEU A 45 10.22 -7.59 0.36
C LEU A 45 8.94 -7.87 1.16
N ARG A 46 8.07 -8.73 0.65
CA ARG A 46 6.78 -9.05 1.28
C ARG A 46 6.90 -9.84 2.59
N GLU A 47 8.06 -10.47 2.84
CA GLU A 47 8.37 -11.11 4.12
C GLU A 47 8.46 -10.08 5.25
N LEU A 48 8.77 -8.82 4.92
CA LEU A 48 8.78 -7.70 5.87
C LEU A 48 7.37 -7.29 6.35
N GLN A 49 6.29 -7.87 5.80
CA GLN A 49 4.92 -7.59 6.23
C GLN A 49 4.51 -8.38 7.49
N ASN A 50 5.36 -9.24 8.05
CA ASN A 50 5.10 -9.83 9.35
C ASN A 50 5.23 -8.78 10.47
N LYS A 51 4.49 -8.96 11.58
CA LYS A 51 4.35 -7.99 12.67
C LYS A 51 5.71 -7.54 13.24
N GLU A 52 6.63 -8.48 13.45
CA GLU A 52 7.92 -8.18 14.08
C GLU A 52 8.84 -7.33 13.18
N GLU A 53 8.90 -7.63 11.88
CA GLU A 53 9.70 -6.86 10.94
C GLU A 53 9.08 -5.46 10.69
N LEU A 54 7.75 -5.38 10.57
CA LEU A 54 7.04 -4.11 10.49
C LEU A 54 7.32 -3.25 11.72
N LYS A 55 7.26 -3.83 12.92
CA LYS A 55 7.53 -3.13 14.17
C LYS A 55 8.94 -2.51 14.19
N LYS A 56 9.95 -3.26 13.74
CA LYS A 56 11.33 -2.75 13.66
C LYS A 56 11.43 -1.55 12.72
N ILE A 57 10.88 -1.67 11.50
CA ILE A 57 10.94 -0.61 10.49
C ILE A 57 10.20 0.63 11.00
N ILE A 58 8.93 0.48 11.39
CA ILE A 58 8.08 1.62 11.76
C ILE A 58 8.59 2.29 13.03
N SER A 59 9.02 1.53 14.05
CA SER A 59 9.57 2.11 15.27
C SER A 59 10.83 2.94 15.00
N ALA A 60 11.74 2.46 14.14
CA ALA A 60 12.94 3.21 13.77
C ALA A 60 12.59 4.54 13.06
N LEU A 61 11.57 4.54 12.19
CA LEU A 61 11.10 5.76 11.53
C LEU A 61 10.41 6.72 12.51
N LEU A 62 9.62 6.19 13.45
CA LEU A 62 8.98 6.99 14.50
C LEU A 62 10.01 7.64 15.42
N ASP A 63 11.13 6.96 15.73
CA ASP A 63 12.20 7.53 16.54
C ASP A 63 12.91 8.68 15.82
N ILE A 64 13.14 8.56 14.50
CA ILE A 64 13.65 9.68 13.69
C ILE A 64 12.64 10.84 13.70
N ARG A 65 11.34 10.54 13.49
CA ARG A 65 10.29 11.57 13.48
C ARG A 65 10.29 12.42 14.75
N LYS A 66 10.54 11.83 15.91
CA LYS A 66 10.65 12.56 17.19
C LYS A 66 11.77 13.60 17.23
N THR A 67 12.78 13.47 16.38
CA THR A 67 13.91 14.41 16.28
C THR A 67 13.65 15.55 15.28
N LYS A 68 12.52 15.54 14.59
CA LYS A 68 12.19 16.53 13.55
C LYS A 68 11.26 17.61 14.09
N ASP A 69 11.43 18.84 13.58
CA ASP A 69 10.65 20.01 14.01
C ASP A 69 9.18 19.95 13.58
N ASN A 70 8.91 19.31 12.43
CA ASN A 70 7.58 19.22 11.83
C ASN A 70 7.10 17.77 11.76
N TRP A 71 5.95 17.49 12.36
CA TRP A 71 5.32 16.17 12.25
C TRP A 71 4.80 15.91 10.83
N LYS A 72 5.03 14.69 10.32
CA LYS A 72 4.56 14.24 9.02
C LYS A 72 3.88 12.87 9.12
N PRO A 73 2.69 12.69 8.50
CA PRO A 73 2.00 11.41 8.50
C PRO A 73 2.81 10.30 7.83
N MET A 74 2.65 9.09 8.33
CA MET A 74 3.27 7.87 7.78
C MET A 74 2.21 6.79 7.59
N TYR A 75 2.13 6.26 6.38
CA TYR A 75 1.19 5.22 5.97
C TYR A 75 1.93 3.96 5.57
N LEU A 76 1.41 2.79 5.96
CA LEU A 76 1.96 1.49 5.59
C LEU A 76 1.25 0.97 4.32
N LYS A 77 1.98 0.72 3.22
CA LYS A 77 1.42 0.15 1.99
C LYS A 77 1.53 -1.36 1.97
N ILE A 78 0.38 -2.04 1.96
CA ILE A 78 0.23 -3.48 2.10
C ILE A 78 -0.10 -4.19 0.77
N ALA A 79 0.23 -5.49 0.68
CA ALA A 79 -0.13 -6.33 -0.46
C ALA A 79 -1.56 -6.88 -0.33
N PRO A 80 -2.27 -7.13 -1.45
CA PRO A 80 -3.60 -7.73 -1.42
C PRO A 80 -3.58 -9.25 -1.22
N ASP A 81 -2.40 -9.85 -1.08
CA ASP A 81 -2.20 -11.29 -0.96
C ASP A 81 -1.99 -11.74 0.51
N LEU A 82 -2.19 -10.83 1.47
CA LEU A 82 -2.18 -11.14 2.90
C LEU A 82 -3.43 -11.92 3.31
N THR A 83 -3.33 -12.69 4.39
CA THR A 83 -4.52 -13.25 5.04
C THR A 83 -5.20 -12.21 5.94
N PHE A 84 -6.48 -12.40 6.26
CA PHE A 84 -7.15 -11.52 7.22
C PHE A 84 -6.52 -11.56 8.61
N GLY A 85 -5.94 -12.72 9.03
CA GLY A 85 -5.18 -12.79 10.26
C GLY A 85 -3.95 -11.88 10.28
N MET A 86 -3.20 -11.80 9.16
CA MET A 86 -2.09 -10.86 9.03
C MET A 86 -2.56 -9.39 9.00
N LEU A 87 -3.74 -9.11 8.43
CA LEU A 87 -4.33 -7.78 8.53
C LEU A 87 -4.67 -7.41 9.97
N ASP A 88 -5.18 -8.36 10.75
CA ASP A 88 -5.46 -8.16 12.17
C ASP A 88 -4.19 -7.81 12.95
N GLU A 89 -3.11 -8.54 12.71
CA GLU A 89 -1.79 -8.26 13.30
C GLU A 89 -1.27 -6.85 12.94
N ILE A 90 -1.51 -6.38 11.71
CA ILE A 90 -1.13 -5.03 11.28
C ILE A 90 -2.00 -3.96 11.97
N VAL A 91 -3.30 -4.21 12.12
CA VAL A 91 -4.20 -3.30 12.86
C VAL A 91 -3.79 -3.22 14.33
N GLU A 92 -3.49 -4.36 14.98
CA GLU A 92 -2.97 -4.38 16.34
C GLU A 92 -1.66 -3.62 16.47
N LEU A 93 -0.73 -3.82 15.54
CA LEU A 93 0.55 -3.10 15.51
C LEU A 93 0.34 -1.59 15.41
N GLN A 94 -0.61 -1.14 14.58
CA GLN A 94 -0.93 0.29 14.46
C GLN A 94 -1.43 0.85 15.80
N GLN A 95 -2.24 0.11 16.55
CA GLN A 95 -2.70 0.50 17.88
C GLN A 95 -1.55 0.53 18.91
N GLU A 96 -0.56 -0.37 18.78
CA GLU A 96 0.61 -0.42 19.67
C GLU A 96 1.55 0.77 19.47
N ILE A 97 1.88 1.12 18.23
CA ILE A 97 2.97 2.08 17.90
C ILE A 97 2.50 3.33 17.15
N ALA A 98 1.19 3.48 16.93
CA ALA A 98 0.52 4.70 16.49
C ALA A 98 1.13 5.39 15.23
N PHE A 99 1.18 4.67 14.09
CA PHE A 99 1.34 5.30 12.79
C PHE A 99 -0.04 5.64 12.19
N GLU A 100 -0.09 6.54 11.19
CA GLU A 100 -1.35 7.22 10.85
C GLU A 100 -2.35 6.38 10.07
N GLY A 101 -1.89 5.39 9.30
CA GLY A 101 -2.84 4.56 8.57
C GLY A 101 -2.21 3.65 7.51
N ILE A 102 -3.06 3.15 6.63
CA ILE A 102 -2.71 2.12 5.66
C ILE A 102 -3.05 2.56 4.25
N VAL A 103 -2.19 2.19 3.29
CA VAL A 103 -2.50 2.23 1.84
C VAL A 103 -2.86 0.81 1.39
N ALA A 104 -4.12 0.58 1.07
CA ALA A 104 -4.67 -0.72 0.71
C ALA A 104 -5.24 -0.69 -0.72
N THR A 105 -4.59 -1.34 -1.71
CA THR A 105 -3.47 -2.27 -1.64
C THR A 105 -2.45 -2.04 -2.77
N ASN A 106 -1.29 -2.71 -2.69
CA ASN A 106 -0.38 -2.86 -3.84
C ASN A 106 -0.99 -3.84 -4.88
N THR A 107 -0.22 -4.23 -5.88
CA THR A 107 -0.58 -5.22 -6.90
C THR A 107 -0.59 -6.64 -6.34
N SER A 108 -1.35 -7.58 -6.95
CA SER A 108 -1.45 -8.98 -6.53
C SER A 108 -0.53 -9.89 -7.35
N ILE A 109 -0.06 -10.97 -6.73
CA ILE A 109 0.59 -12.09 -7.43
C ILE A 109 -0.38 -13.23 -7.73
N ASP A 110 -1.60 -13.16 -7.24
CA ASP A 110 -2.63 -14.20 -7.46
C ASP A 110 -3.16 -14.19 -8.90
N ARG A 111 -2.65 -15.09 -9.71
CA ARG A 111 -3.04 -15.27 -11.11
C ARG A 111 -4.47 -15.78 -11.30
N THR A 112 -5.16 -16.21 -10.23
CA THR A 112 -6.58 -16.62 -10.32
C THR A 112 -7.51 -15.44 -10.57
N LEU A 113 -7.07 -14.22 -10.24
CA LEU A 113 -7.81 -12.97 -10.52
C LEU A 113 -7.96 -12.68 -12.02
N LEU A 114 -7.19 -13.35 -12.88
CA LEU A 114 -7.18 -13.10 -14.31
C LEU A 114 -8.19 -13.96 -15.05
N THR A 115 -8.79 -13.42 -16.13
CA THR A 115 -9.59 -14.17 -17.07
C THR A 115 -8.75 -15.23 -17.82
N LYS A 116 -9.41 -16.24 -18.41
CA LYS A 116 -8.72 -17.29 -19.17
C LYS A 116 -7.88 -16.74 -20.34
N SER A 117 -8.39 -15.71 -21.03
CA SER A 117 -7.68 -15.05 -22.15
C SER A 117 -6.43 -14.31 -21.69
N SER A 118 -6.51 -13.63 -20.54
CA SER A 118 -5.39 -12.89 -19.98
C SER A 118 -4.28 -13.81 -19.44
N LYS A 119 -4.63 -15.01 -18.95
CA LYS A 119 -3.66 -15.96 -18.41
C LYS A 119 -2.58 -16.37 -19.41
N LYS A 120 -2.96 -16.59 -20.69
CA LYS A 120 -1.98 -16.92 -21.74
C LYS A 120 -0.96 -15.81 -21.94
N LEU A 121 -1.43 -14.57 -22.07
CA LEU A 121 -0.57 -13.41 -22.26
C LEU A 121 0.36 -13.18 -21.07
N VAL A 122 -0.13 -13.38 -19.85
CA VAL A 122 0.67 -13.23 -18.63
C VAL A 122 1.83 -14.24 -18.54
N LEU A 123 1.65 -15.47 -19.05
CA LEU A 123 2.73 -16.45 -19.12
C LEU A 123 3.85 -16.02 -20.08
N GLU A 124 3.50 -15.28 -21.14
CA GLU A 124 4.47 -14.72 -22.10
C GLU A 124 5.19 -13.47 -21.54
N ILE A 125 4.48 -12.63 -20.76
CA ILE A 125 5.04 -11.41 -20.13
C ILE A 125 5.96 -11.75 -18.96
N GLY A 126 5.66 -12.83 -18.20
CA GLY A 126 6.45 -13.29 -17.05
C GLY A 126 5.98 -12.70 -15.70
N ASP A 127 6.94 -12.57 -14.77
CA ASP A 127 6.66 -12.15 -13.39
C ASP A 127 6.27 -10.67 -13.29
N GLY A 128 5.59 -10.34 -12.19
CA GLY A 128 5.12 -9.00 -11.88
C GLY A 128 3.79 -9.02 -11.15
N GLY A 129 3.32 -7.87 -10.69
CA GLY A 129 2.04 -7.74 -10.00
C GLY A 129 0.88 -7.47 -10.96
N ILE A 130 -0.27 -8.09 -10.69
CA ILE A 130 -1.54 -7.79 -11.33
C ILE A 130 -2.10 -6.50 -10.73
N SER A 131 -2.50 -5.57 -11.60
CA SER A 131 -3.11 -4.28 -11.24
C SER A 131 -4.41 -4.05 -12.03
N GLY A 132 -5.07 -2.91 -11.79
CA GLY A 132 -6.31 -2.53 -12.49
C GLY A 132 -7.53 -3.29 -11.98
N ALA A 133 -8.58 -3.37 -12.80
CA ALA A 133 -9.89 -3.92 -12.43
C ALA A 133 -9.85 -5.29 -11.70
N PRO A 134 -8.96 -6.24 -12.04
CA PRO A 134 -8.90 -7.54 -11.35
C PRO A 134 -8.66 -7.46 -9.83
N VAL A 135 -8.01 -6.40 -9.33
CA VAL A 135 -7.72 -6.27 -7.89
C VAL A 135 -8.78 -5.48 -7.12
N LEU A 136 -9.79 -4.91 -7.77
CA LEU A 136 -10.79 -4.08 -7.11
C LEU A 136 -11.50 -4.80 -5.96
N ALA A 137 -12.02 -5.99 -6.22
CA ALA A 137 -12.81 -6.73 -5.23
C ALA A 137 -11.99 -7.12 -4.00
N VAL A 138 -10.78 -7.64 -4.19
CA VAL A 138 -9.89 -8.00 -3.07
C VAL A 138 -9.44 -6.78 -2.29
N SER A 139 -9.09 -5.68 -2.98
CA SER A 139 -8.72 -4.43 -2.31
C SER A 139 -9.88 -3.86 -1.49
N ASN A 140 -11.11 -3.85 -2.02
CA ASN A 140 -12.30 -3.42 -1.28
C ASN A 140 -12.56 -4.31 -0.05
N SER A 141 -12.36 -5.62 -0.15
CA SER A 141 -12.53 -6.53 1.00
C SER A 141 -11.52 -6.21 2.12
N PHE A 142 -10.28 -5.85 1.76
CA PHE A 142 -9.24 -5.44 2.71
C PHE A 142 -9.59 -4.12 3.39
N VAL A 143 -9.99 -3.11 2.61
CA VAL A 143 -10.43 -1.81 3.15
C VAL A 143 -11.58 -2.01 4.14
N LYS A 144 -12.60 -2.80 3.76
CA LYS A 144 -13.75 -3.10 4.61
C LYS A 144 -13.35 -3.83 5.89
N HIS A 145 -12.45 -4.80 5.80
CA HIS A 145 -11.96 -5.55 6.95
C HIS A 145 -11.21 -4.63 7.93
N ILE A 146 -10.28 -3.81 7.44
CA ILE A 146 -9.51 -2.88 8.27
C ILE A 146 -10.45 -1.86 8.94
N ARG A 147 -11.39 -1.27 8.18
CA ARG A 147 -12.36 -0.32 8.71
C ARG A 147 -13.26 -0.92 9.80
N SER A 148 -13.61 -2.20 9.69
CA SER A 148 -14.42 -2.88 10.72
C SER A 148 -13.72 -3.02 12.08
N LYS A 149 -12.41 -2.79 12.14
CA LYS A 149 -11.56 -3.00 13.33
C LYS A 149 -10.79 -1.76 13.78
N SER A 150 -10.79 -0.69 12.98
CA SER A 150 -9.97 0.49 13.27
C SER A 150 -10.53 1.75 12.59
N ASP A 151 -10.34 2.88 13.26
CA ASP A 151 -10.63 4.22 12.75
C ASP A 151 -9.40 4.89 12.11
N MET A 152 -8.29 4.16 11.91
CA MET A 152 -7.11 4.69 11.24
C MET A 152 -7.43 5.18 9.82
N THR A 153 -6.62 6.12 9.30
CA THR A 153 -6.78 6.58 7.91
C THR A 153 -6.48 5.46 6.93
N ILE A 154 -7.40 5.22 5.98
CA ILE A 154 -7.26 4.22 4.91
C ILE A 154 -7.22 4.94 3.57
N ILE A 155 -6.09 4.83 2.87
CA ILE A 155 -5.97 5.24 1.46
C ILE A 155 -6.25 4.02 0.61
N GLY A 156 -7.43 3.99 -0.04
CA GLY A 156 -7.85 2.87 -0.87
C GLY A 156 -7.25 2.94 -2.27
N VAL A 157 -6.55 1.89 -2.69
CA VAL A 157 -5.97 1.80 -4.03
C VAL A 157 -6.14 0.41 -4.63
N GLY A 158 -6.36 0.34 -5.93
CA GLY A 158 -6.49 -0.88 -6.71
C GLY A 158 -7.85 -1.00 -7.39
N GLY A 159 -7.82 -1.05 -8.73
CA GLY A 159 -8.96 -1.29 -9.58
C GLY A 159 -9.89 -0.10 -9.83
N ILE A 160 -9.51 1.10 -9.42
CA ILE A 160 -10.28 2.31 -9.68
C ILE A 160 -10.03 2.78 -11.12
N GLU A 161 -11.09 2.79 -11.95
CA GLU A 161 -11.03 3.18 -13.36
C GLU A 161 -12.16 4.11 -13.81
N ASP A 162 -13.14 4.37 -12.93
CA ASP A 162 -14.29 5.25 -13.12
C ASP A 162 -14.88 5.71 -11.77
N ALA A 163 -15.91 6.56 -11.80
CA ALA A 163 -16.60 7.03 -10.60
C ALA A 163 -17.23 5.88 -9.80
N ALA A 164 -17.79 4.87 -10.45
CA ALA A 164 -18.46 3.76 -9.76
C ALA A 164 -17.44 2.93 -8.94
N SER A 165 -16.29 2.60 -9.51
CA SER A 165 -15.21 1.90 -8.80
C SER A 165 -14.56 2.77 -7.72
N GLY A 166 -14.45 4.09 -7.93
CA GLY A 166 -14.04 5.05 -6.92
C GLY A 166 -15.00 5.08 -5.74
N GLN A 167 -16.30 5.24 -6.00
CA GLN A 167 -17.35 5.23 -4.97
C GLN A 167 -17.36 3.92 -4.19
N SER A 168 -17.23 2.78 -4.87
CA SER A 168 -17.19 1.48 -4.19
C SER A 168 -16.02 1.33 -3.21
N LYS A 169 -14.90 2.02 -3.47
CA LYS A 169 -13.74 2.08 -2.58
C LYS A 169 -14.03 2.91 -1.34
N LEU A 170 -14.69 4.06 -1.50
CA LEU A 170 -15.14 4.91 -0.39
C LEU A 170 -16.21 4.19 0.44
N ASP A 171 -17.20 3.55 -0.19
CA ASP A 171 -18.24 2.76 0.47
C ASP A 171 -17.66 1.57 1.27
N ALA A 172 -16.53 1.03 0.83
CA ALA A 172 -15.81 0.01 1.59
C ALA A 172 -15.16 0.55 2.87
N GLY A 173 -15.05 1.89 3.02
CA GLY A 173 -14.53 2.57 4.21
C GLY A 173 -13.17 3.25 4.01
N ALA A 174 -12.73 3.48 2.78
CA ALA A 174 -11.55 4.31 2.52
C ALA A 174 -11.87 5.78 2.78
N ASP A 175 -10.92 6.50 3.39
CA ASP A 175 -11.01 7.95 3.62
C ASP A 175 -10.52 8.73 2.40
N LEU A 176 -9.55 8.18 1.70
CA LEU A 176 -8.94 8.72 0.48
C LEU A 176 -8.77 7.62 -0.55
N ILE A 177 -8.67 8.00 -1.82
CA ILE A 177 -8.40 7.07 -2.92
C ILE A 177 -7.13 7.43 -3.67
N GLU A 178 -6.39 6.41 -4.10
CA GLU A 178 -5.19 6.51 -4.94
C GLU A 178 -5.43 5.74 -6.25
N ILE A 179 -5.05 6.31 -7.39
CA ILE A 179 -5.19 5.69 -8.70
C ILE A 179 -3.84 5.51 -9.38
N TYR A 180 -3.70 4.45 -10.18
CA TYR A 180 -2.53 4.20 -11.01
C TYR A 180 -2.93 3.65 -12.38
N THR A 181 -3.34 2.39 -12.47
CA THR A 181 -3.65 1.71 -13.73
C THR A 181 -4.83 2.37 -14.48
N GLY A 182 -5.90 2.74 -13.75
CA GLY A 182 -7.03 3.46 -14.34
C GLY A 182 -6.61 4.77 -14.99
N PHE A 183 -5.71 5.52 -14.34
CA PHE A 183 -5.17 6.76 -14.91
C PHE A 183 -4.41 6.54 -16.23
N ILE A 184 -3.66 5.42 -16.35
CA ILE A 184 -2.93 5.08 -17.59
C ILE A 184 -3.91 4.91 -18.78
N TYR A 185 -5.06 4.26 -18.56
CA TYR A 185 -6.04 3.98 -19.62
C TYR A 185 -7.03 5.11 -19.85
N THR A 186 -7.49 5.76 -18.79
CA THR A 186 -8.56 6.79 -18.85
C THR A 186 -7.98 8.21 -18.94
N GLY A 187 -6.75 8.40 -18.45
CA GLY A 187 -6.07 9.72 -18.49
C GLY A 187 -6.53 10.68 -17.39
N PRO A 188 -6.16 11.98 -17.52
CA PRO A 188 -6.41 12.99 -16.47
C PRO A 188 -7.89 13.26 -16.18
N GLY A 189 -8.79 12.92 -17.10
CA GLY A 189 -10.23 13.03 -16.90
C GLY A 189 -10.73 12.25 -15.70
N LEU A 190 -10.13 11.10 -15.42
CA LEU A 190 -10.45 10.28 -14.24
C LEU A 190 -10.25 11.03 -12.92
N VAL A 191 -9.18 11.82 -12.81
CA VAL A 191 -8.93 12.62 -11.58
C VAL A 191 -10.06 13.61 -11.33
N LYS A 192 -10.52 14.29 -12.41
CA LYS A 192 -11.62 15.24 -12.31
C LYS A 192 -12.95 14.56 -11.96
N GLU A 193 -13.19 13.39 -12.54
CA GLU A 193 -14.38 12.59 -12.27
C GLU A 193 -14.44 12.15 -10.80
N LEU A 194 -13.34 11.58 -10.29
CA LEU A 194 -13.21 11.11 -8.91
C LEU A 194 -13.20 12.24 -7.88
N GLY A 195 -12.72 13.43 -8.25
CA GLY A 195 -12.71 14.61 -7.37
C GLY A 195 -14.10 15.19 -7.09
N ASN A 196 -15.16 14.67 -7.74
CA ASN A 196 -16.54 15.06 -7.52
C ASN A 196 -17.33 14.04 -6.66
N LEU A 197 -16.68 12.97 -6.16
CA LEU A 197 -17.24 12.01 -5.22
C LEU A 197 -17.19 12.58 -3.79
#